data_079273845a09220b29b17586f851986b
#
_entry.id   079273845a09220b29b17586f851986b
#
_cell.length_a   1.000
_cell.length_b   1.000
_cell.length_c   1.000
_cell.angle_alpha   90.00
_cell.angle_beta   90.00
_cell.angle_gamma   90.00
#
_symmetry.space_group_name_H-M   'P 1'
#
loop_
_entity.id
_entity.type
_entity.pdbx_description
1 polymer ?
#
loop_
_entity_poly.entity_id
_entity_poly.type
_entity_poly.pdbx_seq_one_letter_code
_entity_poly.pdbx_strand_id
1 'polypeptide(L)'
;MHTTLSFPSKLPNVGTTIFTVMSALANEHQAINLSQGFPDFPSSERLINLVHQYMQKGYNQYAPMAGVPALREQLAAKIADLYQIAVPPDEITVTAGATQALFTAISAFVRPGDEVILLEPAYDCYRPAVEVNGGVPVIYEMQAPDFQVDWKSVGQLFSERTR
;
A
#
# COMPACT_ATOMS: atom_id res chain seq x y z
N MET A 1 -24.64 27.63 -24.66
CA MET A 1 -23.68 26.54 -24.93
C MET A 1 -23.15 26.06 -23.60
N HIS A 2 -23.49 24.85 -23.17
CA HIS A 2 -22.85 24.26 -21.99
C HIS A 2 -21.50 23.71 -22.41
N THR A 3 -20.43 24.37 -22.02
CA THR A 3 -19.08 23.84 -22.21
C THR A 3 -18.90 22.68 -21.23
N THR A 4 -18.90 21.46 -21.72
CA THR A 4 -18.62 20.29 -20.90
C THR A 4 -17.14 20.35 -20.53
N LEU A 5 -16.84 20.63 -19.26
CA LEU A 5 -15.47 20.56 -18.74
C LEU A 5 -15.02 19.09 -18.76
N SER A 6 -13.95 18.80 -19.46
CA SER A 6 -13.33 17.47 -19.49
C SER A 6 -12.04 17.51 -18.66
N PHE A 7 -11.93 16.63 -17.69
CA PHE A 7 -10.74 16.44 -16.88
C PHE A 7 -10.10 15.09 -17.23
N PRO A 8 -9.08 15.07 -18.10
CA PRO A 8 -8.42 13.81 -18.43
C PRO A 8 -7.74 13.22 -17.20
N SER A 9 -7.87 11.90 -17.04
CA SER A 9 -7.20 11.17 -15.97
C SER A 9 -5.67 11.20 -16.17
N LYS A 10 -4.91 11.34 -15.09
CA LYS A 10 -3.45 11.09 -15.09
C LYS A 10 -3.13 9.60 -15.27
N LEU A 11 -4.10 8.71 -15.01
CA LEU A 11 -3.98 7.27 -15.09
C LEU A 11 -5.04 6.71 -16.07
N PRO A 12 -4.92 6.99 -17.39
CA PRO A 12 -5.95 6.62 -18.35
C PRO A 12 -6.11 5.11 -18.52
N ASN A 13 -5.08 4.34 -18.18
CA ASN A 13 -5.05 2.88 -18.30
C ASN A 13 -5.41 2.14 -17.00
N VAL A 14 -5.70 2.87 -15.92
CA VAL A 14 -6.10 2.28 -14.63
C VAL A 14 -7.61 2.22 -14.58
N GLY A 15 -8.14 1.00 -14.55
CA GLY A 15 -9.57 0.69 -14.43
C GLY A 15 -9.94 0.17 -13.03
N THR A 16 -11.08 -0.52 -12.98
CA THR A 16 -11.51 -1.24 -11.78
C THR A 16 -10.52 -2.37 -11.46
N THR A 17 -10.16 -2.49 -10.18
CA THR A 17 -9.20 -3.51 -9.76
C THR A 17 -9.75 -4.92 -9.96
N ILE A 18 -8.88 -5.88 -10.20
CA ILE A 18 -9.25 -7.30 -10.33
C ILE A 18 -9.97 -7.81 -9.07
N PHE A 19 -9.62 -7.31 -7.89
CA PHE A 19 -10.28 -7.65 -6.63
C PHE A 19 -11.76 -7.27 -6.63
N THR A 20 -12.08 -6.07 -7.10
CA THR A 20 -13.46 -5.59 -7.22
C THR A 20 -14.24 -6.42 -8.25
N VAL A 21 -13.64 -6.70 -9.41
CA VAL A 21 -14.26 -7.48 -10.49
C VAL A 21 -14.57 -8.89 -10.01
N MET A 22 -13.59 -9.57 -9.42
CA MET A 22 -13.78 -10.95 -8.95
C MET A 22 -14.72 -11.06 -7.76
N SER A 23 -14.71 -10.08 -6.84
CA SER A 23 -15.66 -10.06 -5.74
C SER A 23 -17.11 -9.84 -6.22
N ALA A 24 -17.31 -8.96 -7.21
CA ALA A 24 -18.61 -8.76 -7.82
C ALA A 24 -19.11 -10.05 -8.51
N LEU A 25 -18.24 -10.71 -9.27
CA LEU A 25 -18.53 -11.95 -9.95
C LEU A 25 -18.90 -13.09 -8.97
N ALA A 26 -18.12 -13.22 -7.88
CA ALA A 26 -18.41 -14.19 -6.84
C ALA A 26 -19.79 -13.95 -6.19
N ASN A 27 -20.14 -12.69 -5.93
CA ASN A 27 -21.44 -12.33 -5.39
C ASN A 27 -22.58 -12.60 -6.38
N GLU A 28 -22.40 -12.28 -7.67
CA GLU A 28 -23.39 -12.52 -8.72
C GLU A 28 -23.72 -14.02 -8.84
N HIS A 29 -22.69 -14.86 -8.79
CA HIS A 29 -22.85 -16.32 -8.91
C HIS A 29 -23.05 -17.03 -7.55
N GLN A 30 -23.17 -16.29 -6.44
CA GLN A 30 -23.25 -16.85 -5.08
C GLN A 30 -22.13 -17.87 -4.79
N ALA A 31 -20.97 -17.64 -5.35
CA ALA A 31 -19.79 -18.48 -5.20
C ALA A 31 -18.94 -18.07 -3.99
N ILE A 32 -18.15 -19.02 -3.49
CA ILE A 32 -17.14 -18.71 -2.47
C ILE A 32 -16.06 -17.82 -3.09
N ASN A 33 -15.87 -16.64 -2.52
CA ASN A 33 -14.85 -15.71 -3.00
C ASN A 33 -13.45 -16.15 -2.54
N LEU A 34 -12.68 -16.76 -3.43
CA LEU A 34 -11.29 -17.15 -3.20
C LEU A 34 -10.27 -16.18 -3.80
N SER A 35 -10.74 -15.08 -4.40
CA SER A 35 -9.86 -14.11 -5.06
C SER A 35 -9.15 -13.18 -4.08
N GLN A 36 -9.66 -13.09 -2.86
CA GLN A 36 -9.16 -12.19 -1.83
C GLN A 36 -9.25 -12.87 -0.46
N GLY A 37 -8.20 -12.72 0.36
CA GLY A 37 -8.19 -13.29 1.72
C GLY A 37 -8.98 -12.42 2.69
N PHE A 38 -10.28 -12.66 2.79
CA PHE A 38 -11.11 -12.06 3.84
C PHE A 38 -11.10 -12.95 5.08
N PRO A 39 -10.83 -12.40 6.28
CA PRO A 39 -11.08 -13.11 7.51
C PRO A 39 -12.57 -13.47 7.63
N ASP A 40 -12.87 -14.70 7.97
CA ASP A 40 -14.24 -15.20 8.24
C ASP A 40 -14.61 -15.13 9.72
N PHE A 41 -13.77 -14.48 10.53
CA PHE A 41 -13.95 -14.28 11.95
C PHE A 41 -14.00 -12.78 12.30
N PRO A 42 -14.73 -12.40 13.36
CA PRO A 42 -14.85 -11.00 13.78
C PRO A 42 -13.54 -10.47 14.37
N SER A 43 -13.40 -9.15 14.45
CA SER A 43 -12.33 -8.51 15.21
C SER A 43 -12.39 -8.93 16.68
N SER A 44 -11.23 -8.96 17.35
CA SER A 44 -11.13 -9.28 18.78
C SER A 44 -12.06 -8.38 19.60
N GLU A 45 -12.90 -8.97 20.46
CA GLU A 45 -13.78 -8.24 21.38
C GLU A 45 -12.99 -7.28 22.28
N ARG A 46 -11.78 -7.64 22.68
CA ARG A 46 -10.90 -6.76 23.44
C ARG A 46 -10.57 -5.51 22.65
N LEU A 47 -10.27 -5.61 21.35
CA LEU A 47 -9.99 -4.46 20.50
C LEU A 47 -11.22 -3.56 20.37
N ILE A 48 -12.38 -4.14 20.11
CA ILE A 48 -13.66 -3.41 20.00
C ILE A 48 -13.94 -2.63 21.29
N ASN A 49 -13.81 -3.28 22.44
CA ASN A 49 -14.04 -2.66 23.74
C ASN A 49 -13.03 -1.54 24.04
N LEU A 50 -11.76 -1.70 23.68
CA LEU A 50 -10.76 -0.65 23.82
C LEU A 50 -11.09 0.56 22.95
N VAL A 51 -11.44 0.37 21.69
CA VAL A 51 -11.86 1.46 20.79
C VAL A 51 -13.03 2.22 21.42
N HIS A 52 -14.07 1.51 21.86
CA HIS A 52 -15.23 2.11 22.52
C HIS A 52 -14.84 2.94 23.75
N GLN A 53 -14.00 2.39 24.64
CA GLN A 53 -13.53 3.08 25.85
C GLN A 53 -12.77 4.37 25.52
N TYR A 54 -11.84 4.32 24.55
CA TYR A 54 -11.05 5.49 24.18
C TYR A 54 -11.88 6.56 23.51
N MET A 55 -12.87 6.18 22.70
CA MET A 55 -13.84 7.12 22.14
C MET A 55 -14.65 7.82 23.26
N GLN A 56 -15.14 7.07 24.26
CA GLN A 56 -15.86 7.63 25.42
C GLN A 56 -14.98 8.55 26.27
N LYS A 57 -13.69 8.26 26.38
CA LYS A 57 -12.71 9.10 27.09
C LYS A 57 -12.34 10.40 26.34
N GLY A 58 -12.89 10.62 25.17
CA GLY A 58 -12.68 11.83 24.39
C GLY A 58 -11.42 11.85 23.51
N TYR A 59 -10.79 10.69 23.26
CA TYR A 59 -9.68 10.58 22.32
C TYR A 59 -10.16 10.62 20.86
N ASN A 60 -10.90 11.69 20.51
CA ASN A 60 -11.56 11.86 19.22
C ASN A 60 -11.01 13.08 18.45
N GLN A 61 -9.91 13.66 18.92
CA GLN A 61 -9.28 14.81 18.29
C GLN A 61 -8.14 14.38 17.34
N TYR A 62 -7.65 15.32 16.56
CA TYR A 62 -6.56 15.12 15.64
C TYR A 62 -5.30 14.58 16.34
N ALA A 63 -4.75 13.53 15.82
CA ALA A 63 -3.43 13.05 16.20
C ALA A 63 -2.33 13.91 15.54
N PRO A 64 -1.12 13.96 16.12
CA PRO A 64 0.05 14.47 15.40
C PRO A 64 0.23 13.78 14.04
N MET A 65 0.75 14.51 13.03
CA MET A 65 0.87 13.99 11.65
C MET A 65 1.63 12.66 11.55
N ALA A 66 2.66 12.47 12.35
CA ALA A 66 3.42 11.20 12.38
C ALA A 66 2.74 10.09 13.21
N GLY A 67 1.62 10.40 13.87
CA GLY A 67 0.93 9.49 14.78
C GLY A 67 1.15 9.80 16.25
N VAL A 68 0.32 9.22 17.11
CA VAL A 68 0.37 9.40 18.56
C VAL A 68 1.71 8.90 19.10
N PRO A 69 2.47 9.69 19.90
CA PRO A 69 3.80 9.33 20.40
C PRO A 69 3.82 7.97 21.11
N ALA A 70 2.88 7.72 22.02
CA ALA A 70 2.81 6.45 22.74
C ALA A 70 2.63 5.22 21.81
N LEU A 71 1.92 5.36 20.66
CA LEU A 71 1.80 4.29 19.67
C LEU A 71 3.13 4.07 18.95
N ARG A 72 3.83 5.15 18.58
CA ARG A 72 5.13 5.08 17.90
C ARG A 72 6.20 4.44 18.79
N GLU A 73 6.21 4.74 20.08
CA GLU A 73 7.08 4.11 21.09
C GLU A 73 6.80 2.60 21.21
N GLN A 74 5.52 2.20 21.26
CA GLN A 74 5.14 0.79 21.29
C GLN A 74 5.49 0.05 19.98
N LEU A 75 5.38 0.70 18.83
CA LEU A 75 5.81 0.14 17.55
C LEU A 75 7.34 -0.03 17.50
N ALA A 76 8.11 0.94 17.98
CA ALA A 76 9.57 0.85 18.09
C ALA A 76 9.98 -0.34 18.96
N ALA A 77 9.38 -0.49 20.15
CA ALA A 77 9.63 -1.63 21.04
C ALA A 77 9.27 -2.97 20.36
N LYS A 78 8.11 -3.04 19.71
CA LYS A 78 7.68 -4.25 18.99
C LYS A 78 8.63 -4.63 17.84
N ILE A 79 9.13 -3.65 17.08
CA ILE A 79 10.09 -3.87 16.00
C ILE A 79 11.40 -4.42 16.58
N ALA A 80 11.89 -3.82 17.69
CA ALA A 80 13.08 -4.30 18.35
C ALA A 80 12.95 -5.74 18.85
N ASP A 81 11.79 -6.09 19.44
CA ASP A 81 11.54 -7.43 19.95
C ASP A 81 11.43 -8.49 18.83
N LEU A 82 10.72 -8.16 17.73
CA LEU A 82 10.45 -9.12 16.66
C LEU A 82 11.62 -9.28 15.68
N TYR A 83 12.29 -8.18 15.36
CA TYR A 83 13.28 -8.16 14.27
C TYR A 83 14.70 -7.90 14.75
N GLN A 84 14.89 -7.64 16.05
CA GLN A 84 16.19 -7.28 16.64
C GLN A 84 16.81 -6.04 15.98
N ILE A 85 15.96 -5.10 15.56
CA ILE A 85 16.32 -3.85 14.91
C ILE A 85 15.87 -2.69 15.79
N ALA A 86 16.77 -1.80 16.15
CA ALA A 86 16.43 -0.58 16.88
C ALA A 86 16.01 0.50 15.89
N VAL A 87 14.73 0.88 15.92
CA VAL A 87 14.18 2.00 15.15
C VAL A 87 13.71 3.07 16.13
N PRO A 88 14.24 4.30 16.08
CA PRO A 88 13.77 5.39 16.92
C PRO A 88 12.30 5.73 16.65
N PRO A 89 11.48 6.09 17.66
CA PRO A 89 10.09 6.45 17.45
C PRO A 89 9.86 7.61 16.47
N ASP A 90 10.81 8.51 16.32
CA ASP A 90 10.75 9.65 15.40
C ASP A 90 10.94 9.25 13.92
N GLU A 91 11.47 8.08 13.64
CA GLU A 91 11.52 7.49 12.30
C GLU A 91 10.26 6.70 11.93
N ILE A 92 9.27 6.60 12.84
CA ILE A 92 8.04 5.88 12.61
C ILE A 92 6.90 6.85 12.28
N THR A 93 6.25 6.66 11.14
CA THR A 93 5.03 7.38 10.76
C THR A 93 3.86 6.42 10.64
N VAL A 94 2.77 6.73 11.31
CA VAL A 94 1.52 5.97 11.25
C VAL A 94 0.64 6.52 10.12
N THR A 95 0.23 5.66 9.21
CA THR A 95 -0.55 6.02 8.03
C THR A 95 -1.93 5.34 8.03
N ALA A 96 -2.87 5.84 7.24
CA ALA A 96 -4.17 5.19 7.02
C ALA A 96 -4.02 3.98 6.07
N GLY A 97 -3.29 2.96 6.52
CA GLY A 97 -3.00 1.73 5.79
C GLY A 97 -1.72 1.78 4.98
N ALA A 98 -1.28 0.60 4.53
CA ALA A 98 -0.05 0.41 3.77
C ALA A 98 -0.06 1.14 2.42
N THR A 99 -1.22 1.25 1.77
CA THR A 99 -1.35 1.96 0.48
C THR A 99 -0.96 3.44 0.62
N GLN A 100 -1.38 4.12 1.70
CA GLN A 100 -0.95 5.49 1.94
C GLN A 100 0.55 5.58 2.21
N ALA A 101 1.12 4.66 2.99
CA ALA A 101 2.55 4.62 3.26
C ALA A 101 3.36 4.48 1.97
N LEU A 102 2.99 3.52 1.13
CA LEU A 102 3.62 3.27 -0.17
C LEU A 102 3.51 4.47 -1.12
N PHE A 103 2.29 5.02 -1.26
CA PHE A 103 2.08 6.19 -2.11
C PHE A 103 2.90 7.39 -1.64
N THR A 104 2.94 7.63 -0.32
CA THR A 104 3.72 8.73 0.25
C THR A 104 5.22 8.54 0.04
N ALA A 105 5.74 7.33 0.25
CA ALA A 105 7.14 7.02 0.01
C ALA A 105 7.51 7.20 -1.48
N ILE A 106 6.72 6.64 -2.39
CA ILE A 106 6.93 6.79 -3.83
C ILE A 106 6.90 8.27 -4.22
N SER A 107 5.91 9.03 -3.73
CA SER A 107 5.79 10.47 -4.03
C SER A 107 6.94 11.32 -3.48
N ALA A 108 7.59 10.87 -2.41
CA ALA A 108 8.74 11.56 -1.83
C ALA A 108 10.03 11.37 -2.65
N PHE A 109 10.19 10.21 -3.29
CA PHE A 109 11.45 9.85 -3.96
C PHE A 109 11.38 9.88 -5.47
N VAL A 110 10.22 9.55 -6.08
CA VAL A 110 10.07 9.42 -7.53
C VAL A 110 9.75 10.76 -8.18
N ARG A 111 10.52 11.14 -9.17
CA ARG A 111 10.35 12.33 -10.00
C ARG A 111 10.00 11.94 -11.43
N PRO A 112 9.46 12.87 -12.23
CA PRO A 112 9.21 12.61 -13.64
C PRO A 112 10.46 12.11 -14.37
N GLY A 113 10.33 10.92 -15.02
CA GLY A 113 11.41 10.27 -15.76
C GLY A 113 12.29 9.32 -14.94
N ASP A 114 12.16 9.29 -13.61
CA ASP A 114 12.83 8.28 -12.79
C ASP A 114 12.27 6.87 -13.08
N GLU A 115 13.12 5.88 -13.07
CA GLU A 115 12.76 4.48 -13.26
C GLU A 115 12.59 3.77 -11.91
N VAL A 116 11.50 3.01 -11.78
CA VAL A 116 11.20 2.22 -10.58
C VAL A 116 11.03 0.77 -10.98
N ILE A 117 11.87 -0.11 -10.45
CA ILE A 117 11.79 -1.55 -10.71
C ILE A 117 10.66 -2.13 -9.87
N LEU A 118 9.72 -2.80 -10.54
CA LEU A 118 8.60 -3.50 -9.93
C LEU A 118 8.69 -4.99 -10.24
N LEU A 119 8.55 -5.81 -9.19
CA LEU A 119 8.49 -7.28 -9.32
C LEU A 119 7.02 -7.67 -9.51
N GLU A 120 6.64 -8.20 -10.66
CA GLU A 120 5.27 -8.64 -10.94
C GLU A 120 5.18 -10.19 -10.97
N PRO A 121 4.04 -10.78 -10.49
CA PRO A 121 2.80 -10.13 -10.03
C PRO A 121 3.00 -9.30 -8.76
N ALA A 122 2.44 -8.10 -8.74
CA ALA A 122 2.59 -7.12 -7.67
C ALA A 122 1.23 -6.62 -7.16
N TYR A 123 1.25 -5.97 -6.00
CA TYR A 123 0.05 -5.29 -5.50
C TYR A 123 -0.34 -4.14 -6.42
N ASP A 124 -1.63 -4.00 -6.66
CA ASP A 124 -2.21 -3.15 -7.71
C ASP A 124 -1.91 -1.64 -7.56
N CYS A 125 -1.53 -1.17 -6.38
CA CYS A 125 -1.22 0.23 -6.15
C CYS A 125 0.20 0.65 -6.57
N TYR A 126 1.15 -0.26 -6.79
CA TYR A 126 2.55 0.10 -7.03
C TYR A 126 2.74 0.83 -8.36
N ARG A 127 2.34 0.21 -9.46
CA ARG A 127 2.45 0.81 -10.79
C ARG A 127 1.74 2.15 -10.89
N PRO A 128 0.44 2.28 -10.50
CA PRO A 128 -0.25 3.56 -10.55
C PRO A 128 0.41 4.66 -9.70
N ALA A 129 0.97 4.30 -8.53
CA ALA A 129 1.68 5.27 -7.70
C ALA A 129 2.95 5.80 -8.37
N VAL A 130 3.69 4.97 -9.08
CA VAL A 130 4.85 5.38 -9.87
C VAL A 130 4.43 6.29 -11.02
N GLU A 131 3.46 5.85 -11.83
CA GLU A 131 3.01 6.55 -13.04
C GLU A 131 2.39 7.92 -12.73
N VAL A 132 1.59 8.05 -11.65
CA VAL A 132 0.96 9.33 -11.29
C VAL A 132 1.98 10.39 -10.86
N ASN A 133 3.14 9.95 -10.36
CA ASN A 133 4.28 10.81 -10.04
C ASN A 133 5.20 11.08 -11.24
N GLY A 134 4.86 10.56 -12.43
CA GLY A 134 5.64 10.72 -13.65
C GLY A 134 6.84 9.79 -13.77
N GLY A 135 6.95 8.82 -12.85
CA GLY A 135 7.96 7.76 -12.91
C GLY A 135 7.65 6.74 -14.01
N VAL A 136 8.65 5.98 -14.40
CA VAL A 136 8.58 4.93 -15.41
C VAL A 136 8.71 3.57 -14.72
N PRO A 137 7.65 2.73 -14.68
CA PRO A 137 7.76 1.38 -14.16
C PRO A 137 8.65 0.51 -15.05
N VAL A 138 9.67 -0.12 -14.49
CA VAL A 138 10.51 -1.14 -15.13
C VAL A 138 10.14 -2.48 -14.53
N ILE A 139 9.53 -3.36 -15.32
CA ILE A 139 8.92 -4.57 -14.82
C ILE A 139 9.89 -5.74 -14.88
N TYR A 140 10.02 -6.47 -13.77
CA TYR A 140 10.57 -7.80 -13.72
C TYR A 140 9.45 -8.80 -13.50
N GLU A 141 9.17 -9.63 -14.50
CA GLU A 141 8.13 -10.66 -14.44
C GLU A 141 8.67 -11.94 -13.80
N MET A 142 8.16 -12.25 -12.60
CA MET A 142 8.43 -13.53 -11.94
C MET A 142 7.62 -14.63 -12.61
N GLN A 143 8.25 -15.78 -12.86
CA GLN A 143 7.64 -16.88 -13.58
C GLN A 143 7.00 -17.92 -12.66
N ALA A 144 5.79 -18.38 -13.03
CA ALA A 144 5.16 -19.52 -12.38
C ALA A 144 6.00 -20.81 -12.60
N PRO A 145 5.92 -21.81 -11.69
CA PRO A 145 5.06 -21.86 -10.51
C PRO A 145 5.66 -21.21 -9.25
N ASP A 146 6.96 -20.98 -9.23
CA ASP A 146 7.70 -20.70 -8.00
C ASP A 146 7.83 -19.20 -7.70
N PHE A 147 7.61 -18.33 -8.70
CA PHE A 147 7.74 -16.87 -8.60
C PHE A 147 9.06 -16.43 -7.94
N GLN A 148 10.13 -17.14 -8.26
CA GLN A 148 11.47 -16.83 -7.74
C GLN A 148 12.07 -15.62 -8.44
N VAL A 149 12.80 -14.81 -7.66
CA VAL A 149 13.50 -13.63 -8.19
C VAL A 149 14.92 -14.02 -8.59
N ASP A 150 15.23 -13.90 -9.87
CA ASP A 150 16.62 -13.93 -10.33
C ASP A 150 17.26 -12.56 -10.16
N TRP A 151 17.96 -12.37 -9.05
CA TRP A 151 18.63 -11.12 -8.72
C TRP A 151 19.67 -10.67 -9.74
N LYS A 152 20.24 -11.59 -10.51
CA LYS A 152 21.17 -11.25 -11.60
C LYS A 152 20.43 -10.55 -12.73
N SER A 153 19.27 -11.06 -13.11
CA SER A 153 18.41 -10.45 -14.13
C SER A 153 17.81 -9.11 -13.63
N VAL A 154 17.37 -9.05 -12.37
CA VAL A 154 16.93 -7.79 -11.76
C VAL A 154 18.06 -6.76 -11.77
N GLY A 155 19.30 -7.18 -11.47
CA GLY A 155 20.48 -6.30 -11.52
C GLY A 155 20.73 -5.66 -12.89
N GLN A 156 20.29 -6.30 -13.98
CA GLN A 156 20.44 -5.77 -15.34
C GLN A 156 19.39 -4.67 -15.67
N LEU A 157 18.33 -4.55 -14.86
CA LEU A 157 17.30 -3.54 -15.05
C LEU A 157 17.70 -2.16 -14.45
N PHE A 158 18.75 -2.12 -13.66
CA PHE A 158 19.22 -0.86 -13.08
C PHE A 158 19.85 0.04 -14.13
N SER A 159 19.50 1.30 -14.10
CA SER A 159 20.07 2.36 -14.91
C SER A 159 20.44 3.56 -14.02
N GLU A 160 21.00 4.62 -14.61
CA GLU A 160 21.27 5.87 -13.91
C GLU A 160 19.99 6.59 -13.44
N ARG A 161 18.83 6.23 -14.00
CA ARG A 161 17.53 6.78 -13.63
C ARG A 161 16.80 5.97 -12.55
N THR A 162 17.30 4.80 -12.18
CA THR A 162 16.67 3.94 -11.15
C THR A 162 16.70 4.62 -9.78
N ARG A 163 15.56 4.58 -9.09
CA ARG A 163 15.38 5.13 -7.74
C ARG A 163 14.82 4.08 -6.79
#